data_b8f9f6f38aa99855a1072a91cc1a30da
#
_entry.id   b8f9f6f38aa99855a1072a91cc1a30da
#
_cell.length_a   1.000
_cell.length_b   1.000
_cell.length_c   1.000
_cell.angle_alpha   90.00
_cell.angle_beta   90.00
_cell.angle_gamma   90.00
#
_symmetry.space_group_name_H-M   'P 1'
#
loop_
_entity.id
_entity.type
_entity.pdbx_description
1 polymer ?
#
loop_
_entity_poly.entity_id
_entity_poly.type
_entity_poly.pdbx_seq_one_letter_code
_entity_poly.pdbx_strand_id
1 'polypeptide(L)'
;TTQSLFPHSAGQLLSISENNQIKTGFARENLAFQVVKEQKDVYLLEYLKTNKGQASIIYASTRKEVERLYHLLRHKDIPVGMYHGGLSEQVRSKSQEDFLFDRIQVMVATNAFGMGINKSNVRFVIHAQIPGNLESYYQEAGRAGRDGLPSEAVLLYAAQDLQIQQFFIEQSESSIDYQQNEYLKLREMSQYAHTQTCLQCYILRYFGEEGIACGKCSNCLDDRESVDITVETQKVLSCVKRMGEKFGKSLVGKVLTGSKDQKITQWRFEQLSTYGLMKDWTQKEIVQLIDYLTAEQYLTPSEGQYPLLSISPEGIDVLLGKRKVYRKQATVKQLVMDNELFEELRALRLSLAQEQNLPPYIIFSDKTLQELAEKQPQTSLEFLQIKGVGQNKLDKYGAQFLAVLKKQ
;
A
#
# COMPACT_ATOMS: atom_id res chain seq x y z
N THR A 1 -8.99 -25.33 -9.22
CA THR A 1 -9.00 -25.10 -10.69
C THR A 1 -9.44 -23.67 -10.92
N THR A 2 -8.48 -22.74 -10.97
CA THR A 2 -8.68 -21.38 -11.43
C THR A 2 -9.00 -21.42 -12.91
N GLN A 3 -10.28 -21.49 -13.25
CA GLN A 3 -10.72 -21.16 -14.59
C GLN A 3 -10.36 -19.70 -14.83
N SER A 4 -9.62 -19.45 -15.91
CA SER A 4 -9.21 -18.12 -16.35
C SER A 4 -10.38 -17.14 -16.29
N LEU A 5 -10.23 -16.03 -15.59
CA LEU A 5 -11.18 -14.91 -15.55
C LEU A 5 -11.40 -14.24 -16.94
N PHE A 6 -10.79 -14.79 -17.98
CA PHE A 6 -10.93 -14.35 -19.36
C PHE A 6 -11.80 -15.33 -20.14
N PRO A 7 -13.11 -15.08 -20.32
CA PRO A 7 -14.02 -16.02 -20.98
C PRO A 7 -13.72 -16.25 -22.47
N HIS A 8 -13.01 -15.34 -23.15
CA HIS A 8 -12.61 -15.53 -24.55
C HIS A 8 -11.28 -14.84 -24.81
N SER A 9 -10.33 -15.55 -25.42
CA SER A 9 -9.09 -14.92 -25.90
C SER A 9 -9.42 -13.90 -27.00
N ALA A 10 -8.69 -12.78 -27.07
CA ALA A 10 -8.83 -11.81 -28.16
C ALA A 10 -8.74 -12.49 -29.55
N GLY A 11 -7.98 -13.59 -29.66
CA GLY A 11 -7.89 -14.40 -30.83
C GLY A 11 -9.22 -15.05 -31.25
N GLN A 12 -10.02 -15.53 -30.30
CA GLN A 12 -11.35 -16.10 -30.59
C GLN A 12 -12.32 -15.00 -31.06
N LEU A 13 -12.33 -13.84 -30.40
CA LEU A 13 -13.16 -12.69 -30.79
C LEU A 13 -12.82 -12.14 -32.18
N LEU A 14 -11.54 -12.18 -32.55
CA LEU A 14 -11.05 -11.70 -33.84
C LEU A 14 -10.93 -12.81 -34.89
N SER A 15 -11.38 -14.05 -34.58
CA SER A 15 -11.28 -15.20 -35.48
C SER A 15 -9.85 -15.51 -35.92
N ILE A 16 -8.84 -15.25 -35.04
CA ILE A 16 -7.44 -15.55 -35.31
C ILE A 16 -7.16 -16.99 -34.86
N SER A 17 -6.68 -17.85 -35.76
CA SER A 17 -6.31 -19.21 -35.42
C SER A 17 -5.20 -19.26 -34.37
N GLU A 18 -5.21 -20.25 -33.49
CA GLU A 18 -4.23 -20.43 -32.40
C GLU A 18 -2.77 -20.41 -32.89
N ASN A 19 -2.51 -20.95 -34.07
CA ASN A 19 -1.17 -20.99 -34.69
C ASN A 19 -0.65 -19.59 -35.08
N ASN A 20 -1.54 -18.58 -35.18
CA ASN A 20 -1.18 -17.21 -35.51
C ASN A 20 -1.18 -16.30 -34.28
N GLN A 21 -1.34 -16.87 -33.07
CA GLN A 21 -1.29 -16.14 -31.81
C GLN A 21 0.08 -16.30 -31.17
N ILE A 22 0.83 -15.21 -31.09
CA ILE A 22 2.12 -15.15 -30.39
C ILE A 22 1.89 -14.51 -29.03
N LYS A 23 2.12 -15.26 -27.95
CA LYS A 23 2.09 -14.74 -26.57
C LYS A 23 3.52 -14.52 -26.09
N THR A 24 3.85 -13.27 -25.76
CA THR A 24 5.14 -12.89 -25.19
C THR A 24 5.01 -12.79 -23.69
N GLY A 25 4.79 -13.58 -22.85
CA GLY A 25 4.68 -13.51 -21.36
C GLY A 25 4.45 -12.14 -20.73
N PHE A 26 3.91 -12.10 -19.52
CA PHE A 26 3.70 -10.87 -18.75
C PHE A 26 4.88 -10.50 -17.85
N ALA A 27 5.96 -11.28 -17.81
CA ALA A 27 7.12 -10.95 -16.99
C ALA A 27 7.87 -9.71 -17.53
N ARG A 28 8.18 -8.77 -16.64
CA ARG A 28 8.96 -7.56 -16.96
C ARG A 28 10.26 -7.58 -16.16
N GLU A 29 11.37 -7.92 -16.85
CA GLU A 29 12.67 -8.08 -16.19
C GLU A 29 13.22 -6.76 -15.65
N ASN A 30 12.91 -5.64 -16.28
CA ASN A 30 13.38 -4.32 -15.90
C ASN A 30 12.44 -3.53 -14.99
N LEU A 31 11.28 -4.09 -14.59
CA LEU A 31 10.29 -3.39 -13.77
C LEU A 31 10.21 -4.01 -12.37
N ALA A 32 10.54 -3.23 -11.35
CA ALA A 32 10.40 -3.60 -9.95
C ALA A 32 9.06 -3.11 -9.39
N PHE A 33 8.31 -4.00 -8.72
CA PHE A 33 7.04 -3.65 -8.08
C PHE A 33 7.22 -3.40 -6.59
N GLN A 34 6.55 -2.37 -6.08
CA GLN A 34 6.57 -2.02 -4.66
C GLN A 34 5.16 -1.74 -4.15
N VAL A 35 4.87 -2.18 -2.92
CA VAL A 35 3.65 -1.82 -2.19
C VAL A 35 4.03 -1.13 -0.89
N VAL A 36 3.54 0.09 -0.71
CA VAL A 36 3.83 0.95 0.43
C VAL A 36 2.54 1.23 1.19
N LYS A 37 2.53 0.98 2.51
CA LYS A 37 1.38 1.16 3.41
C LYS A 37 1.60 2.27 4.45
N GLU A 38 2.57 3.12 4.22
CA GLU A 38 2.94 4.23 5.10
C GLU A 38 2.17 5.52 4.76
N GLN A 39 2.58 6.65 5.38
CA GLN A 39 2.03 7.96 5.08
C GLN A 39 2.33 8.36 3.63
N LYS A 40 1.34 8.28 2.77
CA LYS A 40 1.47 8.40 1.31
C LYS A 40 2.17 9.69 0.86
N ASP A 41 1.75 10.83 1.40
CA ASP A 41 2.30 12.13 0.98
C ASP A 41 3.78 12.29 1.40
N VAL A 42 4.13 11.81 2.59
CA VAL A 42 5.52 11.84 3.07
C VAL A 42 6.39 10.95 2.20
N TYR A 43 5.95 9.71 1.98
CA TYR A 43 6.68 8.78 1.11
C TYR A 43 6.84 9.36 -0.30
N LEU A 44 5.76 9.86 -0.90
CA LEU A 44 5.78 10.42 -2.26
C LEU A 44 6.79 11.57 -2.39
N LEU A 45 6.79 12.50 -1.44
CA LEU A 45 7.70 13.65 -1.46
C LEU A 45 9.17 13.22 -1.28
N GLU A 46 9.45 12.30 -0.36
CA GLU A 46 10.79 11.76 -0.15
C GLU A 46 11.27 10.98 -1.39
N TYR A 47 10.39 10.17 -1.97
CA TYR A 47 10.67 9.39 -3.17
C TYR A 47 11.02 10.28 -4.37
N LEU A 48 10.21 11.30 -4.65
CA LEU A 48 10.46 12.25 -5.75
C LEU A 48 11.72 13.10 -5.50
N LYS A 49 12.03 13.42 -4.25
CA LYS A 49 13.27 14.14 -3.89
C LYS A 49 14.51 13.30 -4.16
N THR A 50 14.47 12.01 -3.80
CA THR A 50 15.57 11.07 -4.02
C THR A 50 15.80 10.82 -5.52
N ASN A 51 14.72 10.80 -6.30
CA ASN A 51 14.71 10.51 -7.72
C ASN A 51 14.54 11.77 -8.59
N LYS A 52 15.07 12.90 -8.13
CA LYS A 52 14.93 14.18 -8.82
C LYS A 52 15.48 14.11 -10.26
N GLY A 53 14.76 14.70 -11.19
CA GLY A 53 15.16 14.77 -12.60
C GLY A 53 14.68 13.59 -13.45
N GLN A 54 14.04 12.58 -12.84
CA GLN A 54 13.57 11.41 -13.57
C GLN A 54 12.09 11.53 -13.93
N ALA A 55 11.74 11.14 -15.15
CA ALA A 55 10.36 11.20 -15.64
C ALA A 55 9.47 10.20 -14.88
N SER A 56 8.33 10.68 -14.36
CA SER A 56 7.40 9.87 -13.56
C SER A 56 5.94 10.21 -13.85
N ILE A 57 5.08 9.21 -13.68
CA ILE A 57 3.62 9.37 -13.75
C ILE A 57 3.04 8.97 -12.40
N ILE A 58 2.19 9.83 -11.84
CA ILE A 58 1.46 9.57 -10.60
C ILE A 58 -0.02 9.43 -10.95
N TYR A 59 -0.56 8.22 -10.79
CA TYR A 59 -1.97 7.96 -11.01
C TYR A 59 -2.80 8.14 -9.74
N ALA A 60 -3.94 8.81 -9.88
CA ALA A 60 -4.95 8.91 -8.84
C ALA A 60 -6.35 8.61 -9.43
N SER A 61 -7.22 8.03 -8.62
CA SER A 61 -8.54 7.56 -9.04
C SER A 61 -9.54 8.70 -9.27
N THR A 62 -9.32 9.88 -8.64
CA THR A 62 -10.24 11.01 -8.71
C THR A 62 -9.56 12.28 -9.20
N ARG A 63 -10.34 13.15 -9.89
CA ARG A 63 -9.89 14.47 -10.33
C ARG A 63 -9.43 15.31 -9.14
N LYS A 64 -10.20 15.31 -8.06
CA LYS A 64 -9.88 16.04 -6.81
C LYS A 64 -8.52 15.65 -6.24
N GLU A 65 -8.18 14.36 -6.26
CA GLU A 65 -6.88 13.88 -5.77
C GLU A 65 -5.75 14.27 -6.72
N VAL A 66 -5.98 14.26 -8.04
CA VAL A 66 -5.01 14.76 -9.03
C VAL A 66 -4.69 16.24 -8.76
N GLU A 67 -5.71 17.08 -8.58
CA GLU A 67 -5.54 18.51 -8.29
C GLU A 67 -4.83 18.72 -6.94
N ARG A 68 -5.20 17.97 -5.90
CA ARG A 68 -4.57 18.03 -4.59
C ARG A 68 -3.06 17.71 -4.66
N LEU A 69 -2.72 16.61 -5.32
CA LEU A 69 -1.32 16.21 -5.48
C LEU A 69 -0.54 17.19 -6.35
N TYR A 70 -1.16 17.69 -7.42
CA TYR A 70 -0.54 18.72 -8.25
C TYR A 70 -0.17 19.97 -7.42
N HIS A 71 -1.09 20.49 -6.61
CA HIS A 71 -0.80 21.64 -5.74
C HIS A 71 0.24 21.31 -4.68
N LEU A 72 0.16 20.13 -4.05
CA LEU A 72 1.16 19.68 -3.08
C LEU A 72 2.58 19.69 -3.67
N LEU A 73 2.75 19.15 -4.88
CA LEU A 73 4.05 19.05 -5.54
C LEU A 73 4.55 20.41 -6.01
N ARG A 74 3.67 21.26 -6.53
CA ARG A 74 4.03 22.64 -6.90
C ARG A 74 4.51 23.47 -5.71
N HIS A 75 3.89 23.34 -4.55
CA HIS A 75 4.35 24.01 -3.32
C HIS A 75 5.73 23.52 -2.82
N LYS A 76 6.23 22.44 -3.39
CA LYS A 76 7.57 21.88 -3.11
C LYS A 76 8.55 22.11 -4.27
N ASP A 77 8.22 23.05 -5.18
CA ASP A 77 9.04 23.44 -6.33
C ASP A 77 9.40 22.24 -7.25
N ILE A 78 8.50 21.24 -7.32
CA ILE A 78 8.66 20.10 -8.23
C ILE A 78 8.00 20.47 -9.56
N PRO A 79 8.73 20.40 -10.72
CA PRO A 79 8.15 20.62 -12.05
C PRO A 79 7.12 19.55 -12.37
N VAL A 80 5.84 19.88 -12.23
CA VAL A 80 4.71 18.94 -12.33
C VAL A 80 3.62 19.47 -13.25
N GLY A 81 3.05 18.59 -14.06
CA GLY A 81 1.82 18.80 -14.81
C GLY A 81 0.67 17.97 -14.26
N MET A 82 -0.56 18.32 -14.65
CA MET A 82 -1.74 17.52 -14.32
C MET A 82 -2.54 17.18 -15.56
N TYR A 83 -3.22 16.01 -15.52
CA TYR A 83 -4.04 15.55 -16.63
C TYR A 83 -5.27 14.78 -16.13
N HIS A 84 -6.46 15.28 -16.44
CA HIS A 84 -7.73 14.58 -16.19
C HIS A 84 -8.84 15.11 -17.10
N GLY A 85 -9.91 14.33 -17.27
CA GLY A 85 -10.99 14.65 -18.20
C GLY A 85 -11.81 15.92 -17.89
N GLY A 86 -11.62 16.54 -16.72
CA GLY A 86 -12.25 17.82 -16.36
C GLY A 86 -11.49 19.06 -16.85
N LEU A 87 -10.26 18.90 -17.36
CA LEU A 87 -9.46 20.00 -17.90
C LEU A 87 -9.85 20.30 -19.33
N SER A 88 -9.67 21.56 -19.77
CA SER A 88 -9.82 21.92 -21.18
C SER A 88 -8.80 21.18 -22.05
N GLU A 89 -9.13 20.98 -23.32
CA GLU A 89 -8.25 20.31 -24.28
C GLU A 89 -6.88 21.01 -24.39
N GLN A 90 -6.88 22.34 -24.39
CA GLN A 90 -5.66 23.15 -24.46
C GLN A 90 -4.72 22.87 -23.26
N VAL A 91 -5.26 22.79 -22.02
CA VAL A 91 -4.47 22.49 -20.81
C VAL A 91 -3.95 21.06 -20.84
N ARG A 92 -4.77 20.11 -21.28
CA ARG A 92 -4.36 18.70 -21.42
C ARG A 92 -3.24 18.54 -22.43
N SER A 93 -3.41 19.12 -23.63
CA SER A 93 -2.42 19.05 -24.71
C SER A 93 -1.10 19.69 -24.30
N LYS A 94 -1.15 20.86 -23.66
CA LYS A 94 0.05 21.53 -23.15
C LYS A 94 0.77 20.70 -22.08
N SER A 95 0.06 20.20 -21.09
CA SER A 95 0.65 19.36 -20.03
C SER A 95 1.29 18.11 -20.61
N GLN A 96 0.63 17.47 -21.57
CA GLN A 96 1.15 16.31 -22.29
C GLN A 96 2.41 16.64 -23.09
N GLU A 97 2.40 17.75 -23.84
CA GLU A 97 3.55 18.21 -24.60
C GLU A 97 4.73 18.54 -23.68
N ASP A 98 4.49 19.30 -22.59
CA ASP A 98 5.53 19.65 -21.62
C ASP A 98 6.16 18.40 -20.98
N PHE A 99 5.37 17.36 -20.74
CA PHE A 99 5.86 16.08 -20.24
C PHE A 99 6.66 15.30 -21.30
N LEU A 100 6.20 15.27 -22.55
CA LEU A 100 6.88 14.59 -23.65
C LEU A 100 8.26 15.22 -23.94
N PHE A 101 8.35 16.54 -23.86
CA PHE A 101 9.59 17.30 -24.12
C PHE A 101 10.45 17.56 -22.88
N ASP A 102 10.22 16.83 -21.77
CA ASP A 102 10.97 16.94 -20.52
C ASP A 102 10.97 18.34 -19.87
N ARG A 103 10.02 19.24 -20.25
CA ARG A 103 9.82 20.54 -19.61
C ARG A 103 9.26 20.38 -18.19
N ILE A 104 8.53 19.31 -17.95
CA ILE A 104 8.11 18.82 -16.65
C ILE A 104 8.50 17.35 -16.52
N GLN A 105 8.85 16.94 -15.31
CA GLN A 105 9.32 15.57 -15.02
C GLN A 105 8.26 14.70 -14.37
N VAL A 106 7.27 15.30 -13.75
CA VAL A 106 6.20 14.59 -13.03
C VAL A 106 4.86 14.92 -13.69
N MET A 107 4.09 13.88 -14.04
CA MET A 107 2.71 14.01 -14.49
C MET A 107 1.78 13.38 -13.43
N VAL A 108 0.88 14.18 -12.85
CA VAL A 108 -0.19 13.67 -11.99
C VAL A 108 -1.46 13.54 -12.80
N ALA A 109 -2.05 12.34 -12.85
CA ALA A 109 -3.15 12.10 -13.77
C ALA A 109 -4.17 11.07 -13.27
N THR A 110 -5.38 11.11 -13.83
CA THR A 110 -6.30 9.97 -13.81
C THR A 110 -5.92 8.97 -14.92
N ASN A 111 -6.58 7.80 -14.94
CA ASN A 111 -6.45 6.80 -15.99
C ASN A 111 -6.71 7.34 -17.43
N ALA A 112 -7.34 8.52 -17.54
CA ALA A 112 -7.48 9.20 -18.83
C ALA A 112 -6.15 9.58 -19.49
N PHE A 113 -5.06 9.68 -18.70
CA PHE A 113 -3.71 9.89 -19.19
C PHE A 113 -3.06 8.56 -19.51
N GLY A 114 -3.10 8.17 -20.73
CA GLY A 114 -2.48 6.87 -21.05
C GLY A 114 -2.63 6.45 -22.49
N MET A 115 -3.79 6.59 -23.08
CA MET A 115 -3.98 6.28 -24.50
C MET A 115 -3.16 7.24 -25.36
N GLY A 116 -2.22 6.70 -26.15
CA GLY A 116 -1.38 7.47 -27.06
C GLY A 116 -0.10 8.09 -26.46
N ILE A 117 0.23 7.84 -25.20
CA ILE A 117 1.50 8.32 -24.62
C ILE A 117 2.62 7.33 -24.90
N ASN A 118 3.53 7.76 -25.77
CA ASN A 118 4.70 6.96 -26.15
C ASN A 118 6.01 7.59 -25.64
N LYS A 119 6.07 7.87 -24.31
CA LYS A 119 7.30 8.29 -23.63
C LYS A 119 8.00 7.07 -23.11
N SER A 120 9.15 6.70 -23.70
CA SER A 120 9.86 5.46 -23.35
C SER A 120 10.68 5.56 -22.06
N ASN A 121 11.13 6.76 -21.71
CA ASN A 121 12.04 7.02 -20.58
C ASN A 121 11.32 7.32 -19.25
N VAL A 122 10.09 6.89 -19.06
CA VAL A 122 9.42 6.96 -17.75
C VAL A 122 10.12 5.99 -16.79
N ARG A 123 10.66 6.52 -15.68
CA ARG A 123 11.36 5.69 -14.68
C ARG A 123 10.44 5.17 -13.60
N PHE A 124 9.42 5.94 -13.24
CA PHE A 124 8.53 5.58 -12.14
C PHE A 124 7.08 5.75 -12.54
N VAL A 125 6.26 4.75 -12.20
CA VAL A 125 4.81 4.88 -12.16
C VAL A 125 4.35 4.67 -10.73
N ILE A 126 3.69 5.68 -10.16
CA ILE A 126 3.24 5.67 -8.78
C ILE A 126 1.71 5.71 -8.77
N HIS A 127 1.07 4.75 -8.14
CA HIS A 127 -0.37 4.78 -7.89
C HIS A 127 -0.60 5.37 -6.50
N ALA A 128 -1.04 6.63 -6.44
CA ALA A 128 -1.35 7.33 -5.19
C ALA A 128 -2.62 6.80 -4.52
N GLN A 129 -3.49 6.17 -5.30
CA GLN A 129 -4.69 5.45 -4.86
C GLN A 129 -4.76 4.12 -5.60
N ILE A 130 -5.36 3.11 -4.93
CA ILE A 130 -5.51 1.78 -5.53
C ILE A 130 -6.37 1.85 -6.80
N PRO A 131 -5.95 1.28 -7.93
CA PRO A 131 -6.80 1.13 -9.10
C PRO A 131 -7.89 0.07 -8.88
N GLY A 132 -8.91 0.07 -9.74
CA GLY A 132 -10.06 -0.82 -9.62
C GLY A 132 -9.74 -2.31 -9.83
N ASN A 133 -8.67 -2.62 -10.57
CA ASN A 133 -8.29 -3.99 -10.91
C ASN A 133 -6.80 -4.11 -11.24
N LEU A 134 -6.30 -5.35 -11.27
CA LEU A 134 -4.90 -5.67 -11.59
C LEU A 134 -4.55 -5.41 -13.05
N GLU A 135 -5.50 -5.56 -13.97
CA GLU A 135 -5.27 -5.30 -15.39
C GLU A 135 -4.94 -3.83 -15.64
N SER A 136 -5.74 -2.92 -15.07
CA SER A 136 -5.48 -1.48 -15.14
C SER A 136 -4.17 -1.12 -14.47
N TYR A 137 -3.94 -1.65 -13.25
CA TYR A 137 -2.68 -1.47 -12.54
C TYR A 137 -1.48 -1.88 -13.38
N TYR A 138 -1.50 -3.08 -13.93
CA TYR A 138 -0.39 -3.62 -14.72
C TYR A 138 -0.17 -2.84 -16.02
N GLN A 139 -1.25 -2.46 -16.70
CA GLN A 139 -1.19 -1.65 -17.92
C GLN A 139 -0.60 -0.26 -17.66
N GLU A 140 -0.97 0.38 -16.54
CA GLU A 140 -0.47 1.69 -16.13
C GLU A 140 0.99 1.58 -15.65
N ALA A 141 1.32 0.61 -14.80
CA ALA A 141 2.66 0.30 -14.34
C ALA A 141 3.62 0.00 -15.51
N GLY A 142 3.13 -0.71 -16.54
CA GLY A 142 3.88 -1.07 -17.74
C GLY A 142 4.30 0.11 -18.61
N ARG A 143 3.92 1.35 -18.27
CA ARG A 143 4.44 2.57 -18.92
C ARG A 143 5.87 2.89 -18.48
N ALA A 144 6.27 2.43 -17.31
CA ALA A 144 7.64 2.56 -16.85
C ALA A 144 8.57 1.61 -17.60
N GLY A 145 9.76 2.08 -17.92
CA GLY A 145 10.84 1.27 -18.49
C GLY A 145 10.58 0.67 -19.87
N ARG A 146 9.86 1.36 -20.74
CA ARG A 146 9.65 0.90 -22.13
C ARG A 146 10.92 0.86 -22.95
N ASP A 147 11.94 1.57 -22.51
CA ASP A 147 13.30 1.57 -23.09
C ASP A 147 14.19 0.43 -22.58
N GLY A 148 13.66 -0.47 -21.73
CA GLY A 148 14.39 -1.60 -21.16
C GLY A 148 15.27 -1.26 -19.94
N LEU A 149 15.39 0.01 -19.57
CA LEU A 149 16.15 0.41 -18.38
C LEU A 149 15.40 0.13 -17.08
N PRO A 150 16.13 -0.09 -15.95
CA PRO A 150 15.53 -0.33 -14.65
C PRO A 150 14.50 0.74 -14.29
N SER A 151 13.34 0.30 -13.83
CA SER A 151 12.19 1.17 -13.55
C SER A 151 11.33 0.58 -12.43
N GLU A 152 10.51 1.41 -11.81
CA GLU A 152 9.72 0.99 -10.66
C GLU A 152 8.24 1.34 -10.81
N ALA A 153 7.40 0.44 -10.30
CA ALA A 153 5.97 0.65 -10.14
C ALA A 153 5.63 0.60 -8.64
N VAL A 154 5.18 1.73 -8.09
CA VAL A 154 4.90 1.89 -6.67
C VAL A 154 3.41 2.03 -6.44
N LEU A 155 2.82 1.16 -5.62
CA LEU A 155 1.45 1.27 -5.15
C LEU A 155 1.44 1.84 -3.73
N LEU A 156 0.91 3.05 -3.55
CA LEU A 156 0.66 3.64 -2.25
C LEU A 156 -0.74 3.20 -1.76
N TYR A 157 -0.79 2.16 -0.94
CA TYR A 157 -2.03 1.56 -0.50
C TYR A 157 -2.57 2.19 0.79
N ALA A 158 -3.86 2.51 0.81
CA ALA A 158 -4.63 2.78 2.01
C ALA A 158 -6.01 2.11 1.91
N ALA A 159 -6.47 1.51 3.00
CA ALA A 159 -7.75 0.79 3.01
C ALA A 159 -8.96 1.67 2.66
N GLN A 160 -8.87 2.98 2.94
CA GLN A 160 -9.90 3.96 2.59
C GLN A 160 -10.09 4.11 1.07
N ASP A 161 -9.05 3.85 0.27
CA ASP A 161 -9.16 3.97 -1.20
C ASP A 161 -10.11 2.93 -1.80
N LEU A 162 -10.29 1.79 -1.13
CA LEU A 162 -11.26 0.77 -1.55
C LEU A 162 -12.68 1.32 -1.60
N GLN A 163 -13.04 2.20 -0.67
CA GLN A 163 -14.37 2.84 -0.65
C GLN A 163 -14.61 3.70 -1.89
N ILE A 164 -13.57 4.34 -2.41
CA ILE A 164 -13.66 5.14 -3.64
C ILE A 164 -13.95 4.23 -4.84
N GLN A 165 -13.26 3.10 -4.94
CA GLN A 165 -13.48 2.15 -6.03
C GLN A 165 -14.86 1.48 -5.91
N GLN A 166 -15.28 1.12 -4.70
CA GLN A 166 -16.63 0.59 -4.44
C GLN A 166 -17.70 1.59 -4.86
N PHE A 167 -17.54 2.86 -4.51
CA PHE A 167 -18.44 3.93 -4.94
C PHE A 167 -18.54 4.02 -6.47
N PHE A 168 -17.41 3.89 -7.21
CA PHE A 168 -17.46 3.89 -8.68
C PHE A 168 -18.21 2.69 -9.24
N ILE A 169 -18.05 1.51 -8.64
CA ILE A 169 -18.80 0.31 -9.04
C ILE A 169 -20.32 0.52 -8.81
N GLU A 170 -20.69 1.06 -7.66
CA GLU A 170 -22.09 1.32 -7.29
C GLU A 170 -22.77 2.37 -8.19
N GLN A 171 -22.01 3.40 -8.58
CA GLN A 171 -22.51 4.46 -9.47
C GLN A 171 -22.53 4.06 -10.96
N SER A 172 -21.99 2.91 -11.30
CA SER A 172 -22.06 2.42 -12.68
C SER A 172 -23.49 1.96 -13.00
N GLU A 173 -24.04 2.42 -14.12
CA GLU A 173 -25.36 1.97 -14.66
C GLU A 173 -25.28 0.57 -15.28
N SER A 174 -24.33 -0.25 -14.87
CA SER A 174 -24.03 -1.56 -15.41
C SER A 174 -24.90 -2.65 -14.77
N SER A 175 -25.00 -3.81 -15.42
CA SER A 175 -25.74 -4.96 -14.91
C SER A 175 -25.16 -5.44 -13.56
N ILE A 176 -25.98 -6.12 -12.77
CA ILE A 176 -25.57 -6.70 -11.48
C ILE A 176 -24.37 -7.66 -11.65
N ASP A 177 -24.39 -8.47 -12.70
CA ASP A 177 -23.30 -9.42 -12.98
C ASP A 177 -21.98 -8.68 -13.28
N TYR A 178 -22.05 -7.56 -14.00
CA TYR A 178 -20.88 -6.73 -14.25
C TYR A 178 -20.35 -6.13 -12.94
N GLN A 179 -21.21 -5.57 -12.10
CA GLN A 179 -20.80 -5.00 -10.81
C GLN A 179 -20.17 -6.08 -9.91
N GLN A 180 -20.74 -7.29 -9.87
CA GLN A 180 -20.16 -8.41 -9.11
C GLN A 180 -18.76 -8.76 -9.60
N ASN A 181 -18.55 -8.80 -10.93
CA ASN A 181 -17.23 -9.05 -11.50
C ASN A 181 -16.23 -7.93 -11.15
N GLU A 182 -16.63 -6.68 -11.18
CA GLU A 182 -15.76 -5.55 -10.78
C GLU A 182 -15.42 -5.61 -9.27
N TYR A 183 -16.32 -6.05 -8.40
CA TYR A 183 -16.01 -6.32 -7.00
C TYR A 183 -15.00 -7.46 -6.83
N LEU A 184 -15.07 -8.52 -7.64
CA LEU A 184 -14.07 -9.59 -7.65
C LEU A 184 -12.70 -9.06 -8.04
N LYS A 185 -12.60 -8.30 -9.12
CA LYS A 185 -11.35 -7.70 -9.59
C LYS A 185 -10.75 -6.71 -8.57
N LEU A 186 -11.58 -5.88 -7.95
CA LEU A 186 -11.13 -4.96 -6.89
C LEU A 186 -10.58 -5.74 -5.68
N ARG A 187 -11.17 -6.87 -5.37
CA ARG A 187 -10.69 -7.76 -4.31
C ARG A 187 -9.32 -8.34 -4.65
N GLU A 188 -9.13 -8.85 -5.85
CA GLU A 188 -7.83 -9.35 -6.33
C GLU A 188 -6.75 -8.26 -6.23
N MET A 189 -7.10 -7.02 -6.62
CA MET A 189 -6.20 -5.87 -6.47
C MET A 189 -5.88 -5.56 -4.99
N SER A 190 -6.86 -5.71 -4.09
CA SER A 190 -6.64 -5.57 -2.65
C SER A 190 -5.76 -6.68 -2.09
N GLN A 191 -5.96 -7.93 -2.52
CA GLN A 191 -5.12 -9.06 -2.11
C GLN A 191 -3.67 -8.89 -2.57
N TYR A 192 -3.46 -8.41 -3.80
CA TYR A 192 -2.14 -8.03 -4.28
C TYR A 192 -1.42 -7.06 -3.34
N ALA A 193 -2.14 -6.08 -2.79
CA ALA A 193 -1.56 -5.15 -1.82
C ALA A 193 -1.26 -5.80 -0.45
N HIS A 194 -1.79 -6.98 -0.14
CA HIS A 194 -1.62 -7.64 1.16
C HIS A 194 -0.73 -8.88 1.11
N THR A 195 -0.47 -9.43 -0.07
CA THR A 195 0.41 -10.60 -0.20
C THR A 195 1.83 -10.32 0.32
N GLN A 196 2.48 -11.34 0.83
CA GLN A 196 3.91 -11.35 1.14
C GLN A 196 4.72 -12.21 0.17
N THR A 197 4.05 -12.87 -0.78
CA THR A 197 4.73 -13.55 -1.89
C THR A 197 5.30 -12.54 -2.89
N CYS A 198 6.11 -13.00 -3.82
CA CYS A 198 6.66 -12.15 -4.86
C CYS A 198 5.55 -11.41 -5.63
N LEU A 199 5.61 -10.08 -5.67
CA LEU A 199 4.59 -9.25 -6.33
C LEU A 199 4.48 -9.54 -7.83
N GLN A 200 5.60 -9.79 -8.51
CA GLN A 200 5.59 -10.19 -9.92
C GLN A 200 4.95 -11.55 -10.12
N CYS A 201 5.26 -12.54 -9.28
CA CYS A 201 4.62 -13.86 -9.35
C CYS A 201 3.11 -13.79 -9.10
N TYR A 202 2.67 -12.89 -8.21
CA TYR A 202 1.24 -12.67 -7.99
C TYR A 202 0.54 -12.19 -9.28
N ILE A 203 1.13 -11.20 -9.94
CA ILE A 203 0.61 -10.67 -11.23
C ILE A 203 0.62 -11.76 -12.30
N LEU A 204 1.72 -12.51 -12.45
CA LEU A 204 1.82 -13.59 -13.44
C LEU A 204 0.74 -14.65 -13.22
N ARG A 205 0.55 -15.10 -11.99
CA ARG A 205 -0.49 -16.06 -11.61
C ARG A 205 -1.91 -15.55 -11.93
N TYR A 206 -2.16 -14.25 -11.67
CA TYR A 206 -3.43 -13.63 -12.02
C TYR A 206 -3.72 -13.72 -13.52
N PHE A 207 -2.70 -13.54 -14.37
CA PHE A 207 -2.80 -13.67 -15.82
C PHE A 207 -2.66 -15.12 -16.34
N GLY A 208 -2.61 -16.11 -15.43
CA GLY A 208 -2.53 -17.54 -15.79
C GLY A 208 -1.13 -18.01 -16.17
N GLU A 209 -0.09 -17.29 -15.77
CA GLU A 209 1.31 -17.67 -15.97
C GLU A 209 1.97 -18.10 -14.65
N GLU A 210 2.86 -19.06 -14.74
CA GLU A 210 3.76 -19.41 -13.63
C GLU A 210 5.02 -18.56 -13.70
N GLY A 211 5.58 -18.21 -12.53
CA GLY A 211 6.80 -17.43 -12.44
C GLY A 211 7.62 -17.81 -11.22
N ILE A 212 8.92 -17.53 -11.30
CA ILE A 212 9.83 -17.61 -10.16
C ILE A 212 9.95 -16.26 -9.47
N ALA A 213 10.34 -16.23 -8.20
CA ALA A 213 10.55 -15.01 -7.45
C ALA A 213 11.51 -14.07 -8.18
N CYS A 214 11.07 -12.81 -8.37
CA CYS A 214 11.80 -11.86 -9.23
C CYS A 214 13.08 -11.29 -8.59
N GLY A 215 13.28 -11.46 -7.28
CA GLY A 215 14.44 -10.98 -6.54
C GLY A 215 14.56 -9.45 -6.37
N LYS A 216 13.60 -8.67 -6.89
CA LYS A 216 13.69 -7.20 -6.95
C LYS A 216 12.46 -6.43 -6.49
N CYS A 217 11.32 -7.08 -6.29
CA CYS A 217 10.13 -6.42 -5.73
C CYS A 217 10.27 -6.21 -4.22
N SER A 218 9.48 -5.31 -3.65
CA SER A 218 9.54 -5.01 -2.21
C SER A 218 9.40 -6.25 -1.32
N ASN A 219 8.63 -7.26 -1.74
CA ASN A 219 8.46 -8.49 -0.98
C ASN A 219 9.66 -9.44 -1.09
N CYS A 220 10.33 -9.48 -2.24
CA CYS A 220 11.57 -10.28 -2.41
C CYS A 220 12.76 -9.67 -1.67
N LEU A 221 12.81 -8.33 -1.57
CA LEU A 221 13.87 -7.60 -0.87
C LEU A 221 13.60 -7.41 0.62
N ASP A 222 12.44 -7.86 1.10
CA ASP A 222 12.07 -7.79 2.51
C ASP A 222 12.88 -8.81 3.31
N ASP A 223 13.86 -8.34 4.07
CA ASP A 223 14.75 -9.13 4.93
C ASP A 223 14.26 -9.32 6.36
N ARG A 224 13.05 -8.80 6.68
CA ARG A 224 12.46 -8.94 8.01
C ARG A 224 12.29 -10.41 8.37
N GLU A 225 12.46 -10.71 9.64
CA GLU A 225 12.26 -12.07 10.16
C GLU A 225 10.83 -12.56 9.96
N SER A 226 10.67 -13.81 9.58
CA SER A 226 9.36 -14.47 9.46
C SER A 226 9.01 -15.12 10.79
N VAL A 227 7.87 -14.76 11.34
CA VAL A 227 7.34 -15.31 12.60
C VAL A 227 6.31 -16.38 12.29
N ASP A 228 6.34 -17.46 13.04
CA ASP A 228 5.31 -18.51 13.00
C ASP A 228 4.01 -17.96 13.63
N ILE A 229 2.98 -17.81 12.80
CA ILE A 229 1.63 -17.35 13.19
C ILE A 229 0.59 -18.46 13.03
N THR A 230 1.02 -19.71 13.07
CA THR A 230 0.13 -20.86 12.86
C THR A 230 -1.01 -20.89 13.86
N VAL A 231 -0.73 -20.61 15.13
CA VAL A 231 -1.75 -20.62 16.21
C VAL A 231 -2.78 -19.51 16.01
N GLU A 232 -2.34 -18.30 15.69
CA GLU A 232 -3.21 -17.16 15.40
C GLU A 232 -4.09 -17.46 14.18
N THR A 233 -3.50 -18.05 13.15
CA THR A 233 -4.22 -18.48 11.95
C THR A 233 -5.28 -19.53 12.29
N GLN A 234 -4.94 -20.56 13.09
CA GLN A 234 -5.89 -21.59 13.52
C GLN A 234 -7.05 -20.99 14.34
N LYS A 235 -6.81 -19.98 15.18
CA LYS A 235 -7.88 -19.26 15.90
C LYS A 235 -8.84 -18.58 14.95
N VAL A 236 -8.31 -17.88 13.93
CA VAL A 236 -9.14 -17.21 12.90
C VAL A 236 -9.94 -18.23 12.10
N LEU A 237 -9.29 -19.26 11.56
CA LEU A 237 -9.96 -20.30 10.75
C LEU A 237 -11.02 -21.05 11.58
N SER A 238 -10.72 -21.40 12.84
CA SER A 238 -11.68 -22.05 13.74
C SER A 238 -12.89 -21.15 13.99
N CYS A 239 -12.69 -19.84 14.13
CA CYS A 239 -13.77 -18.88 14.29
C CYS A 239 -14.66 -18.84 13.05
N VAL A 240 -14.08 -18.71 11.87
CA VAL A 240 -14.80 -18.73 10.58
C VAL A 240 -15.63 -20.02 10.45
N LYS A 241 -15.04 -21.18 10.78
CA LYS A 241 -15.74 -22.47 10.73
C LYS A 241 -16.93 -22.53 11.68
N ARG A 242 -16.75 -22.11 12.94
CA ARG A 242 -17.80 -22.12 13.98
C ARG A 242 -18.91 -21.10 13.71
N MET A 243 -18.61 -20.03 13.01
CA MET A 243 -19.61 -19.08 12.52
C MET A 243 -20.34 -19.57 11.26
N GLY A 244 -20.05 -20.80 10.79
CA GLY A 244 -20.73 -21.44 9.66
C GLY A 244 -20.30 -20.93 8.28
N GLU A 245 -19.16 -20.25 8.17
CA GLU A 245 -18.61 -19.71 6.93
C GLU A 245 -19.58 -18.74 6.19
N LYS A 246 -20.38 -17.98 6.97
CA LYS A 246 -21.47 -17.12 6.48
C LYS A 246 -21.31 -15.65 6.88
N PHE A 247 -20.13 -15.24 7.33
CA PHE A 247 -19.91 -13.89 7.85
C PHE A 247 -18.62 -13.28 7.31
N GLY A 248 -18.61 -11.95 7.23
CA GLY A 248 -17.45 -11.20 6.74
C GLY A 248 -16.42 -10.92 7.83
N LYS A 249 -15.23 -10.49 7.39
CA LYS A 249 -14.04 -10.27 8.23
C LYS A 249 -14.27 -9.35 9.44
N SER A 250 -15.13 -8.33 9.31
CA SER A 250 -15.40 -7.39 10.40
C SER A 250 -16.08 -8.07 11.59
N LEU A 251 -17.07 -8.93 11.32
CA LEU A 251 -17.79 -9.64 12.39
C LEU A 251 -16.94 -10.76 13.00
N VAL A 252 -16.15 -11.48 12.18
CA VAL A 252 -15.14 -12.45 12.66
C VAL A 252 -14.16 -11.77 13.61
N GLY A 253 -13.64 -10.59 13.24
CA GLY A 253 -12.75 -9.80 14.11
C GLY A 253 -13.42 -9.42 15.44
N LYS A 254 -14.68 -9.00 15.41
CA LYS A 254 -15.45 -8.67 16.63
C LYS A 254 -15.67 -9.88 17.54
N VAL A 255 -15.91 -11.06 16.99
CA VAL A 255 -16.05 -12.31 17.78
C VAL A 255 -14.71 -12.66 18.45
N LEU A 256 -13.63 -12.62 17.70
CA LEU A 256 -12.29 -12.98 18.22
C LEU A 256 -11.79 -12.00 19.31
N THR A 257 -12.13 -10.71 19.21
CA THR A 257 -11.79 -9.72 20.24
C THR A 257 -12.71 -9.78 21.47
N GLY A 258 -13.83 -10.51 21.42
CA GLY A 258 -14.81 -10.54 22.51
C GLY A 258 -15.63 -9.24 22.58
N SER A 259 -15.94 -8.62 21.45
CA SER A 259 -16.74 -7.40 21.38
C SER A 259 -18.17 -7.62 21.88
N LYS A 260 -18.76 -6.60 22.53
CA LYS A 260 -20.16 -6.58 22.97
C LYS A 260 -21.12 -6.01 21.92
N ASP A 261 -20.77 -6.12 20.64
CA ASP A 261 -21.62 -5.64 19.54
C ASP A 261 -22.96 -6.39 19.50
N GLN A 262 -24.05 -5.67 19.22
CA GLN A 262 -25.41 -6.22 19.21
C GLN A 262 -25.56 -7.42 18.26
N LYS A 263 -24.84 -7.44 17.13
CA LYS A 263 -24.87 -8.57 16.19
C LYS A 263 -24.32 -9.86 16.81
N ILE A 264 -23.38 -9.77 17.76
CA ILE A 264 -22.82 -10.95 18.43
C ILE A 264 -23.89 -11.61 19.28
N THR A 265 -24.60 -10.84 20.10
CA THR A 265 -25.72 -11.33 20.92
C THR A 265 -26.87 -11.85 20.06
N GLN A 266 -27.22 -11.15 18.97
CA GLN A 266 -28.24 -11.57 18.04
C GLN A 266 -28.00 -12.98 17.46
N TRP A 267 -26.73 -13.30 17.15
CA TRP A 267 -26.32 -14.59 16.60
C TRP A 267 -25.83 -15.57 17.67
N ARG A 268 -25.84 -15.19 18.95
CA ARG A 268 -25.37 -15.97 20.11
C ARG A 268 -23.88 -16.37 19.96
N PHE A 269 -23.07 -15.51 19.32
CA PHE A 269 -21.65 -15.80 19.11
C PHE A 269 -20.80 -15.67 20.37
N GLU A 270 -21.32 -15.06 21.43
CA GLU A 270 -20.72 -15.06 22.76
C GLU A 270 -20.62 -16.48 23.37
N GLN A 271 -21.39 -17.44 22.85
CA GLN A 271 -21.36 -18.84 23.28
C GLN A 271 -20.31 -19.67 22.53
N LEU A 272 -19.73 -19.13 21.46
CA LEU A 272 -18.70 -19.83 20.71
C LEU A 272 -17.41 -19.93 21.53
N SER A 273 -16.76 -21.11 21.52
CA SER A 273 -15.45 -21.31 22.16
C SER A 273 -14.35 -20.42 21.58
N THR A 274 -14.60 -19.77 20.44
CA THR A 274 -13.70 -18.82 19.80
C THR A 274 -13.96 -17.36 20.18
N TYR A 275 -15.00 -17.08 20.97
CA TYR A 275 -15.29 -15.74 21.43
C TYR A 275 -14.21 -15.24 22.40
N GLY A 276 -13.60 -14.09 22.09
CA GLY A 276 -12.56 -13.48 22.92
C GLY A 276 -11.21 -14.22 22.92
N LEU A 277 -10.98 -15.20 22.02
CA LEU A 277 -9.70 -15.90 21.95
C LEU A 277 -8.49 -15.02 21.60
N MET A 278 -8.75 -13.84 21.03
CA MET A 278 -7.74 -12.85 20.64
C MET A 278 -8.05 -11.48 21.25
N LYS A 279 -8.49 -11.45 22.52
CA LYS A 279 -8.84 -10.22 23.25
C LYS A 279 -7.70 -9.21 23.37
N ASP A 280 -6.45 -9.70 23.33
CA ASP A 280 -5.24 -8.87 23.40
C ASP A 280 -4.89 -8.23 22.06
N TRP A 281 -5.61 -8.56 20.99
CA TRP A 281 -5.50 -7.98 19.66
C TRP A 281 -6.61 -6.95 19.45
N THR A 282 -6.30 -5.90 18.70
CA THR A 282 -7.34 -4.97 18.21
C THR A 282 -8.11 -5.60 17.05
N GLN A 283 -9.36 -5.17 16.87
CA GLN A 283 -10.14 -5.60 15.70
C GLN A 283 -9.44 -5.31 14.38
N LYS A 284 -8.70 -4.17 14.30
CA LYS A 284 -7.95 -3.77 13.12
C LYS A 284 -6.81 -4.77 12.80
N GLU A 285 -6.08 -5.22 13.80
CA GLU A 285 -5.00 -6.20 13.62
C GLU A 285 -5.55 -7.56 13.15
N ILE A 286 -6.68 -8.00 13.71
CA ILE A 286 -7.34 -9.24 13.27
C ILE A 286 -7.84 -9.11 11.82
N VAL A 287 -8.43 -7.97 11.44
CA VAL A 287 -8.85 -7.73 10.05
C VAL A 287 -7.65 -7.74 9.11
N GLN A 288 -6.52 -7.15 9.50
CA GLN A 288 -5.28 -7.20 8.71
C GLN A 288 -4.69 -8.61 8.61
N LEU A 289 -4.83 -9.43 9.65
CA LEU A 289 -4.49 -10.84 9.60
C LEU A 289 -5.39 -11.60 8.62
N ILE A 290 -6.70 -11.37 8.67
CA ILE A 290 -7.66 -11.99 7.74
C ILE A 290 -7.37 -11.57 6.29
N ASP A 291 -7.05 -10.30 6.05
CA ASP A 291 -6.67 -9.82 4.71
C ASP A 291 -5.40 -10.52 4.20
N TYR A 292 -4.42 -10.72 5.08
CA TYR A 292 -3.23 -11.52 4.78
C TYR A 292 -3.57 -12.98 4.47
N LEU A 293 -4.37 -13.63 5.32
CA LEU A 293 -4.77 -15.03 5.13
C LEU A 293 -5.56 -15.24 3.84
N THR A 294 -6.34 -14.24 3.44
CA THR A 294 -7.07 -14.25 2.17
C THR A 294 -6.11 -14.08 0.98
N ALA A 295 -5.14 -13.17 1.07
CA ALA A 295 -4.14 -12.97 0.02
C ALA A 295 -3.24 -14.20 -0.18
N GLU A 296 -2.94 -14.92 0.90
CA GLU A 296 -2.16 -16.17 0.88
C GLU A 296 -3.04 -17.43 0.70
N GLN A 297 -4.31 -17.24 0.33
CA GLN A 297 -5.26 -18.31 -0.04
C GLN A 297 -5.62 -19.32 1.07
N TYR A 298 -5.47 -18.97 2.35
CA TYR A 298 -5.99 -19.77 3.46
C TYR A 298 -7.49 -19.56 3.71
N LEU A 299 -8.01 -18.41 3.28
CA LEU A 299 -9.43 -18.06 3.29
C LEU A 299 -9.88 -17.67 1.87
N THR A 300 -11.10 -18.05 1.53
CA THR A 300 -11.74 -17.70 0.26
C THR A 300 -12.93 -16.81 0.54
N PRO A 301 -12.95 -15.57 0.05
CA PRO A 301 -14.12 -14.70 0.18
C PRO A 301 -15.15 -15.02 -0.90
N SER A 302 -16.44 -14.93 -0.55
CA SER A 302 -17.54 -15.04 -1.53
C SER A 302 -17.55 -13.86 -2.50
N GLU A 303 -18.29 -13.96 -3.58
CA GLU A 303 -18.52 -12.87 -4.52
C GLU A 303 -19.38 -11.74 -3.90
N GLY A 304 -19.37 -10.56 -4.53
CA GLY A 304 -20.19 -9.41 -4.21
C GLY A 304 -19.57 -8.39 -3.26
N GLN A 305 -20.35 -7.37 -2.95
CA GLN A 305 -19.96 -6.19 -2.17
C GLN A 305 -19.59 -6.53 -0.71
N TYR A 306 -20.29 -7.48 -0.10
CA TYR A 306 -20.11 -7.89 1.30
C TYR A 306 -19.63 -9.34 1.38
N PRO A 307 -18.33 -9.61 1.11
CA PRO A 307 -17.82 -10.95 1.02
C PRO A 307 -17.91 -11.71 2.34
N LEU A 308 -18.42 -12.92 2.26
CA LEU A 308 -18.44 -13.90 3.34
C LEU A 308 -17.16 -14.73 3.26
N LEU A 309 -16.63 -15.16 4.39
CA LEU A 309 -15.41 -15.93 4.46
C LEU A 309 -15.68 -17.42 4.53
N SER A 310 -15.02 -18.20 3.69
CA SER A 310 -14.95 -19.66 3.77
C SER A 310 -13.49 -20.11 3.88
N ILE A 311 -13.28 -21.34 4.35
CA ILE A 311 -11.93 -21.89 4.51
C ILE A 311 -11.54 -22.62 3.24
N SER A 312 -10.36 -22.32 2.71
CA SER A 312 -9.79 -23.01 1.56
C SER A 312 -9.26 -24.41 1.93
N PRO A 313 -8.94 -25.27 0.95
CA PRO A 313 -8.24 -26.54 1.20
C PRO A 313 -6.93 -26.33 1.98
N GLU A 314 -6.15 -25.30 1.63
CA GLU A 314 -4.90 -24.91 2.31
C GLU A 314 -5.15 -24.49 3.75
N GLY A 315 -6.24 -23.77 4.01
CA GLY A 315 -6.69 -23.40 5.35
C GLY A 315 -7.11 -24.61 6.19
N ILE A 316 -7.73 -25.61 5.58
CA ILE A 316 -8.05 -26.89 6.24
C ILE A 316 -6.76 -27.61 6.67
N ASP A 317 -5.72 -27.63 5.85
CA ASP A 317 -4.44 -28.25 6.19
C ASP A 317 -3.77 -27.54 7.38
N VAL A 318 -3.91 -26.22 7.52
CA VAL A 318 -3.46 -25.46 8.69
C VAL A 318 -4.24 -25.87 9.94
N LEU A 319 -5.58 -25.99 9.85
CA LEU A 319 -6.42 -26.44 10.98
C LEU A 319 -6.06 -27.85 11.44
N LEU A 320 -5.69 -28.73 10.53
CA LEU A 320 -5.28 -30.10 10.79
C LEU A 320 -3.82 -30.22 11.27
N GLY A 321 -3.09 -29.09 11.38
CA GLY A 321 -1.68 -29.08 11.79
C GLY A 321 -0.71 -29.63 10.73
N LYS A 322 -1.15 -29.86 9.50
CA LYS A 322 -0.33 -30.36 8.40
C LYS A 322 0.53 -29.27 7.76
N ARG A 323 0.16 -28.00 7.95
CA ARG A 323 0.82 -26.83 7.35
C ARG A 323 1.03 -25.75 8.39
N LYS A 324 2.25 -25.19 8.41
CA LYS A 324 2.58 -23.99 9.19
C LYS A 324 2.37 -22.71 8.39
N VAL A 325 2.07 -21.63 9.08
CA VAL A 325 1.88 -20.30 8.49
C VAL A 325 2.92 -19.36 9.07
N TYR A 326 3.67 -18.70 8.20
CA TYR A 326 4.68 -17.72 8.56
C TYR A 326 4.31 -16.36 7.99
N ARG A 327 4.57 -15.30 8.73
CA ARG A 327 4.35 -13.92 8.31
C ARG A 327 5.57 -13.08 8.66
N LYS A 328 5.99 -12.20 7.74
CA LYS A 328 7.00 -11.18 8.04
C LYS A 328 6.52 -10.33 9.21
N GLN A 329 7.40 -10.06 10.15
CA GLN A 329 7.09 -9.18 11.27
C GLN A 329 6.49 -7.88 10.72
N ALA A 330 5.37 -7.44 11.31
CA ALA A 330 4.93 -6.09 11.06
C ALA A 330 6.12 -5.19 11.36
N THR A 331 6.40 -4.20 10.53
CA THR A 331 7.24 -3.10 10.95
C THR A 331 6.52 -2.55 12.17
N VAL A 332 6.99 -2.96 13.35
CA VAL A 332 6.72 -2.16 14.52
C VAL A 332 7.38 -0.84 14.14
N LYS A 333 6.58 0.16 13.72
CA LYS A 333 6.92 1.48 14.20
C LYS A 333 7.01 1.22 15.70
N GLN A 334 8.20 1.10 16.22
CA GLN A 334 8.38 1.47 17.59
C GLN A 334 7.84 2.89 17.66
N LEU A 335 6.57 3.01 17.99
CA LEU A 335 6.20 4.00 18.95
C LEU A 335 7.28 3.82 19.96
N VAL A 336 8.17 4.79 20.06
CA VAL A 336 9.12 4.91 21.15
C VAL A 336 8.23 4.94 22.38
N MET A 337 7.86 3.77 22.87
CA MET A 337 7.18 3.58 24.12
C MET A 337 8.31 3.43 25.12
N ASP A 338 8.37 4.39 26.03
CA ASP A 338 9.30 4.47 27.13
C ASP A 338 10.79 4.66 26.78
N ASN A 339 11.08 5.62 25.96
CA ASN A 339 12.36 6.28 26.08
C ASN A 339 12.13 7.57 26.90
N GLU A 340 12.40 7.50 28.20
CA GLU A 340 12.34 8.68 29.09
C GLU A 340 13.08 9.87 28.49
N LEU A 341 14.20 9.59 27.84
CA LEU A 341 15.00 10.58 27.12
C LEU A 341 14.25 11.22 25.95
N PHE A 342 13.45 10.47 25.17
CA PHE A 342 12.65 11.05 24.10
C PHE A 342 11.59 12.01 24.67
N GLU A 343 10.92 11.65 25.78
CA GLU A 343 9.92 12.52 26.41
C GLU A 343 10.58 13.75 27.08
N GLU A 344 11.78 13.62 27.63
CA GLU A 344 12.56 14.76 28.11
C GLU A 344 12.93 15.73 26.96
N LEU A 345 13.43 15.20 25.85
CA LEU A 345 13.74 16.00 24.65
C LEU A 345 12.48 16.65 24.05
N ARG A 346 11.35 15.94 24.11
CA ARG A 346 10.05 16.46 23.65
C ARG A 346 9.53 17.58 24.56
N ALA A 347 9.68 17.43 25.87
CA ALA A 347 9.32 18.46 26.86
C ALA A 347 10.18 19.71 26.69
N LEU A 348 11.50 19.56 26.53
CA LEU A 348 12.42 20.65 26.23
C LEU A 348 12.02 21.37 24.94
N ARG A 349 11.75 20.64 23.86
CA ARG A 349 11.28 21.22 22.61
C ARG A 349 10.00 22.02 22.77
N LEU A 350 9.04 21.51 23.55
CA LEU A 350 7.77 22.20 23.81
C LEU A 350 8.00 23.53 24.56
N SER A 351 8.84 23.52 25.58
CA SER A 351 9.20 24.76 26.34
C SER A 351 9.81 25.83 25.42
N LEU A 352 10.80 25.44 24.63
CA LEU A 352 11.46 26.34 23.67
C LEU A 352 10.52 26.88 22.59
N ALA A 353 9.57 26.05 22.16
CA ALA A 353 8.56 26.42 21.17
C ALA A 353 7.57 27.47 21.77
N GLN A 354 7.16 27.30 23.02
CA GLN A 354 6.29 28.22 23.73
C GLN A 354 6.97 29.58 23.96
N GLU A 355 8.24 29.57 24.37
CA GLU A 355 9.04 30.78 24.57
C GLU A 355 9.16 31.62 23.29
N GLN A 356 9.24 30.97 22.14
CA GLN A 356 9.42 31.63 20.84
C GLN A 356 8.12 31.81 20.06
N ASN A 357 6.99 31.39 20.64
CA ASN A 357 5.67 31.39 19.98
C ASN A 357 5.70 30.68 18.60
N LEU A 358 6.38 29.52 18.53
CA LEU A 358 6.54 28.70 17.34
C LEU A 358 5.91 27.33 17.53
N PRO A 359 5.40 26.71 16.46
CA PRO A 359 5.02 25.29 16.51
C PRO A 359 6.22 24.40 16.86
N PRO A 360 6.08 23.42 17.78
CA PRO A 360 7.20 22.59 18.26
C PRO A 360 7.99 21.87 17.16
N TYR A 361 7.29 21.41 16.10
CA TYR A 361 7.92 20.71 14.98
C TYR A 361 8.88 21.58 14.14
N ILE A 362 8.82 22.91 14.28
CA ILE A 362 9.75 23.83 13.61
C ILE A 362 11.12 23.75 14.26
N ILE A 363 11.20 23.55 15.57
CA ILE A 363 12.47 23.35 16.28
C ILE A 363 13.10 22.03 15.83
N PHE A 364 12.46 20.91 16.18
CA PHE A 364 12.86 19.58 15.69
C PHE A 364 11.61 18.72 15.45
N SER A 365 11.64 17.91 14.38
CA SER A 365 10.61 16.89 14.15
C SER A 365 10.69 15.77 15.18
N ASP A 366 9.61 15.02 15.38
CA ASP A 366 9.63 13.84 16.26
C ASP A 366 10.66 12.81 15.77
N LYS A 367 10.85 12.68 14.46
CA LYS A 367 11.89 11.82 13.87
C LYS A 367 13.31 12.27 14.25
N THR A 368 13.54 13.59 14.29
CA THR A 368 14.83 14.15 14.72
C THR A 368 15.05 13.90 16.23
N LEU A 369 14.01 14.06 17.05
CA LEU A 369 14.09 13.76 18.48
C LEU A 369 14.33 12.27 18.75
N GLN A 370 13.70 11.42 17.96
CA GLN A 370 13.91 9.97 18.04
C GLN A 370 15.36 9.60 17.72
N GLU A 371 15.92 10.15 16.65
CA GLU A 371 17.31 9.90 16.26
C GLU A 371 18.30 10.47 17.31
N LEU A 372 17.97 11.61 17.94
CA LEU A 372 18.73 12.17 19.06
C LEU A 372 18.70 11.23 20.28
N ALA A 373 17.53 10.68 20.62
CA ALA A 373 17.38 9.75 21.72
C ALA A 373 18.08 8.41 21.49
N GLU A 374 18.11 7.91 20.24
CA GLU A 374 18.77 6.67 19.85
C GLU A 374 20.30 6.82 19.80
N LYS A 375 20.79 7.88 19.16
CA LYS A 375 22.23 8.07 18.91
C LYS A 375 22.97 8.80 20.05
N GLN A 376 22.23 9.50 20.91
CA GLN A 376 22.75 10.22 22.07
C GLN A 376 24.06 11.01 21.81
N PRO A 377 24.07 11.95 20.85
CA PRO A 377 25.27 12.68 20.48
C PRO A 377 25.79 13.47 21.69
N GLN A 378 27.10 13.38 21.94
CA GLN A 378 27.79 14.03 23.06
C GLN A 378 28.48 15.33 22.65
N THR A 379 28.73 15.52 21.36
CA THR A 379 29.44 16.67 20.80
C THR A 379 28.59 17.40 19.76
N SER A 380 28.91 18.69 19.52
CA SER A 380 28.25 19.48 18.47
C SER A 380 28.45 18.87 17.07
N LEU A 381 29.56 18.21 16.82
CA LEU A 381 29.83 17.53 15.56
C LEU A 381 28.94 16.32 15.35
N GLU A 382 28.77 15.49 16.37
CA GLU A 382 27.84 14.35 16.33
C GLU A 382 26.38 14.82 16.21
N PHE A 383 26.04 15.92 16.89
CA PHE A 383 24.69 16.51 16.84
C PHE A 383 24.34 16.96 15.41
N LEU A 384 25.29 17.50 14.65
CA LEU A 384 25.11 17.86 13.23
C LEU A 384 24.89 16.67 12.30
N GLN A 385 25.31 15.46 12.70
CA GLN A 385 25.10 14.26 11.90
C GLN A 385 23.66 13.72 12.00
N ILE A 386 22.87 14.26 12.93
CA ILE A 386 21.47 13.87 13.11
C ILE A 386 20.62 14.47 11.99
N LYS A 387 19.80 13.63 11.37
CA LYS A 387 18.94 14.05 10.26
C LYS A 387 17.92 15.12 10.73
N GLY A 388 17.93 16.26 10.04
CA GLY A 388 17.06 17.40 10.39
C GLY A 388 17.69 18.42 11.34
N VAL A 389 18.96 18.23 11.69
CA VAL A 389 19.79 19.23 12.39
C VAL A 389 20.71 19.91 11.37
N GLY A 390 20.48 21.19 11.15
CA GLY A 390 21.38 22.04 10.39
C GLY A 390 22.13 23.02 11.32
N GLN A 391 23.17 23.70 10.82
CA GLN A 391 24.01 24.62 11.61
C GLN A 391 23.16 25.63 12.39
N ASN A 392 22.18 26.28 11.75
CA ASN A 392 21.30 27.25 12.42
C ASN A 392 20.53 26.68 13.61
N LYS A 393 20.14 25.40 13.56
CA LYS A 393 19.42 24.73 14.65
C LYS A 393 20.38 24.30 15.76
N LEU A 394 21.59 23.89 15.40
CA LEU A 394 22.65 23.64 16.37
C LEU A 394 22.98 24.91 17.15
N ASP A 395 23.19 26.02 16.47
CA ASP A 395 23.55 27.31 17.11
C ASP A 395 22.46 27.83 18.06
N LYS A 396 21.17 27.62 17.69
CA LYS A 396 20.03 28.08 18.49
C LYS A 396 19.65 27.15 19.64
N TYR A 397 19.68 25.86 19.44
CA TYR A 397 19.08 24.88 20.34
C TYR A 397 20.06 23.78 20.79
N GLY A 398 21.19 23.61 20.11
CA GLY A 398 22.09 22.50 20.32
C GLY A 398 22.62 22.41 21.75
N ALA A 399 22.95 23.51 22.37
CA ALA A 399 23.48 23.52 23.73
C ALA A 399 22.46 22.96 24.76
N GLN A 400 21.18 23.31 24.63
CA GLN A 400 20.13 22.88 25.53
C GLN A 400 19.80 21.40 25.35
N PHE A 401 19.73 20.91 24.11
CA PHE A 401 19.51 19.49 23.80
C PHE A 401 20.72 18.64 24.22
N LEU A 402 21.94 19.07 23.93
CA LEU A 402 23.15 18.40 24.39
C LEU A 402 23.26 18.32 25.93
N ALA A 403 22.76 19.34 26.64
CA ALA A 403 22.73 19.30 28.10
C ALA A 403 21.80 18.20 28.66
N VAL A 404 20.68 17.91 27.99
CA VAL A 404 19.79 16.82 28.36
C VAL A 404 20.44 15.49 28.03
N LEU A 405 21.04 15.35 26.83
CA LEU A 405 21.70 14.13 26.37
C LEU A 405 22.92 13.73 27.19
N LYS A 406 23.60 14.68 27.84
CA LYS A 406 24.78 14.45 28.70
C LYS A 406 24.43 14.12 30.15
N LYS A 407 23.19 14.27 30.57
CA LYS A 407 22.75 13.99 31.96
C LYS A 407 22.56 12.50 32.27
N GLN A 408 22.64 11.66 31.26
CA GLN A 408 22.64 10.20 31.36
C GLN A 408 24.06 9.67 31.10
#